data_a1ac62d6d1654dc24f598a08a6c1d565
#
_entry.id   a1ac62d6d1654dc24f598a08a6c1d565
#
_cell.length_a   1.000
_cell.length_b   1.000
_cell.length_c   1.000
_cell.angle_alpha   90.00
_cell.angle_beta   90.00
_cell.angle_gamma   90.00
#
_symmetry.space_group_name_H-M   'P 1'
#
loop_
_entity.id
_entity.type
_entity.pdbx_description
1 polymer ?
#
loop_
_entity_poly.entity_id
_entity_poly.type
_entity_poly.pdbx_seq_one_letter_code
_entity_poly.pdbx_strand_id
1 'polypeptide(L)'
;MELERLNIEGIHNVYALSVVQKEFRKAVNEQWKSNPPWQRYQKKLIQDLAVLSVEKECAIDLPQYEKLADEDRLYCIRHPETKKNVRVIYTIAEGAIILLVAFLEKNDGDYKRAIRIANNRLNGLDK
;
A
#
# COMPACT_ATOMS: atom_id res chain seq x y z
N MET A 1 -6.02 6.23 15.22
CA MET A 1 -4.91 6.23 14.24
C MET A 1 -4.95 7.48 13.40
N GLU A 2 -3.83 8.13 13.27
CA GLU A 2 -3.78 9.40 12.55
C GLU A 2 -3.54 9.20 11.07
N LEU A 3 -4.19 10.04 10.28
CA LEU A 3 -4.00 10.10 8.84
C LEU A 3 -3.02 11.21 8.52
N GLU A 4 -1.97 10.88 7.79
CA GLU A 4 -0.92 11.83 7.41
C GLU A 4 -0.88 12.03 5.91
N ARG A 5 -0.80 13.28 5.49
CA ARG A 5 -0.59 13.60 4.09
C ARG A 5 0.87 13.33 3.73
N LEU A 6 1.09 12.63 2.62
CA LEU A 6 2.45 12.41 2.13
C LEU A 6 2.93 13.62 1.34
N ASN A 7 3.96 14.28 1.85
CA ASN A 7 4.55 15.46 1.23
C ASN A 7 5.69 15.04 0.31
N ILE A 8 5.33 14.60 -0.88
CA ILE A 8 6.29 14.19 -1.90
C ILE A 8 6.10 15.11 -3.09
N GLU A 9 7.19 15.72 -3.56
CA GLU A 9 7.13 16.66 -4.68
C GLU A 9 6.52 15.99 -5.91
N GLY A 10 5.54 16.65 -6.52
CA GLY A 10 4.85 16.16 -7.71
C GLY A 10 3.74 15.15 -7.45
N ILE A 11 3.51 14.79 -6.19
CA ILE A 11 2.46 13.83 -5.83
C ILE A 11 1.43 14.53 -4.95
N HIS A 12 0.16 14.47 -5.36
CA HIS A 12 -0.93 15.13 -4.66
C HIS A 12 -2.00 14.14 -4.23
N ASN A 13 -2.69 14.47 -3.14
CA ASN A 13 -3.84 13.72 -2.65
C ASN A 13 -3.51 12.27 -2.26
N VAL A 14 -2.31 12.05 -1.72
CA VAL A 14 -1.93 10.75 -1.18
C VAL A 14 -1.71 10.87 0.32
N TYR A 15 -2.38 10.02 1.07
CA TYR A 15 -2.36 9.99 2.53
C TYR A 15 -2.00 8.59 3.00
N ALA A 16 -1.48 8.49 4.20
CA ALA A 16 -1.21 7.21 4.84
C ALA A 16 -1.54 7.29 6.32
N LEU A 17 -2.03 6.19 6.88
CA LEU A 17 -2.10 6.08 8.33
C LEU A 17 -0.68 6.08 8.90
N SER A 18 -0.50 6.71 10.06
CA SER A 18 0.82 6.92 10.65
C SER A 18 1.64 5.64 10.83
N VAL A 19 0.96 4.51 11.02
CA VAL A 19 1.61 3.21 11.23
C VAL A 19 2.13 2.58 9.93
N VAL A 20 1.66 3.01 8.77
CA VAL A 20 1.98 2.35 7.49
C VAL A 20 3.46 2.42 7.16
N GLN A 21 4.11 3.55 7.44
CA GLN A 21 5.53 3.69 7.17
C GLN A 21 6.36 2.69 7.96
N LYS A 22 6.03 2.49 9.24
CA LYS A 22 6.71 1.49 10.08
C LYS A 22 6.45 0.08 9.56
N GLU A 23 5.23 -0.20 9.15
CA GLU A 23 4.88 -1.51 8.60
C GLU A 23 5.64 -1.79 7.32
N PHE A 24 5.74 -0.81 6.45
CA PHE A 24 6.49 -0.93 5.20
C PHE A 24 7.96 -1.25 5.49
N ARG A 25 8.56 -0.50 6.41
CA ARG A 25 9.95 -0.71 6.82
C ARG A 25 10.15 -2.11 7.40
N LYS A 26 9.25 -2.55 8.27
CA LYS A 26 9.31 -3.89 8.87
C LYS A 26 9.22 -4.98 7.80
N ALA A 27 8.33 -4.81 6.83
CA ALA A 27 8.14 -5.77 5.75
C ALA A 27 9.40 -5.91 4.89
N VAL A 28 10.03 -4.79 4.54
CA VAL A 28 11.27 -4.80 3.76
C VAL A 28 12.39 -5.47 4.56
N ASN A 29 12.54 -5.14 5.85
CA ASN A 29 13.56 -5.74 6.70
C ASN A 29 13.35 -7.25 6.85
N GLU A 30 12.11 -7.70 6.94
CA GLU A 30 11.81 -9.13 7.08
C GLU A 30 12.15 -9.90 5.81
N GLN A 31 11.94 -9.28 4.64
CA GLN A 31 12.27 -9.89 3.37
C GLN A 31 13.78 -10.02 3.17
N TRP A 32 14.54 -9.05 3.65
CA TRP A 32 15.99 -8.98 3.47
C TRP A 32 16.69 -9.10 4.81
N LYS A 33 17.39 -10.20 5.03
CA LYS A 33 18.03 -10.48 6.32
C LYS A 33 19.21 -9.57 6.62
N SER A 34 19.88 -9.05 5.58
CA SER A 34 20.97 -8.09 5.75
C SER A 34 20.98 -7.12 4.58
N ASN A 35 21.41 -5.90 4.84
CA ASN A 35 21.53 -4.84 3.84
C ASN A 35 20.28 -4.67 2.98
N PRO A 36 19.11 -4.38 3.58
CA PRO A 36 17.90 -4.17 2.80
C PRO A 36 18.09 -3.05 1.77
N PRO A 37 17.65 -3.25 0.52
CA PRO A 37 17.78 -2.19 -0.50
C PRO A 37 16.71 -1.11 -0.32
N TRP A 38 16.80 -0.38 0.77
CA TRP A 38 15.84 0.64 1.18
C TRP A 38 15.53 1.66 0.12
N GLN A 39 16.58 2.23 -0.47
CA GLN A 39 16.41 3.29 -1.46
C GLN A 39 15.63 2.77 -2.68
N ARG A 40 15.89 1.54 -3.08
CA ARG A 40 15.19 0.93 -4.20
C ARG A 40 13.70 0.74 -3.89
N TYR A 41 13.38 0.24 -2.70
CA TYR A 41 11.98 0.04 -2.29
C TYR A 41 11.25 1.37 -2.15
N GLN A 42 11.88 2.37 -1.53
CA GLN A 42 11.29 3.70 -1.39
C GLN A 42 11.06 4.35 -2.75
N LYS A 43 12.05 4.28 -3.63
CA LYS A 43 11.93 4.84 -4.99
C LYS A 43 10.80 4.18 -5.76
N LYS A 44 10.70 2.85 -5.67
CA LYS A 44 9.65 2.09 -6.35
C LYS A 44 8.27 2.49 -5.82
N LEU A 45 8.12 2.57 -4.51
CA LEU A 45 6.85 2.99 -3.91
C LEU A 45 6.47 4.40 -4.35
N ILE A 46 7.42 5.34 -4.35
CA ILE A 46 7.17 6.71 -4.78
C ILE A 46 6.71 6.73 -6.24
N GLN A 47 7.34 5.94 -7.12
CA GLN A 47 6.93 5.83 -8.51
C GLN A 47 5.51 5.27 -8.62
N ASP A 48 5.19 4.25 -7.84
CA ASP A 48 3.85 3.65 -7.83
C ASP A 48 2.80 4.66 -7.34
N LEU A 49 3.13 5.44 -6.33
CA LEU A 49 2.23 6.47 -5.79
C LEU A 49 2.03 7.61 -6.79
N ALA A 50 3.06 7.96 -7.54
CA ALA A 50 2.97 9.00 -8.57
C ALA A 50 1.95 8.61 -9.66
N VAL A 51 2.04 7.38 -10.15
CA VAL A 51 1.09 6.84 -11.12
C VAL A 51 -0.31 6.81 -10.52
N LEU A 52 -0.43 6.29 -9.31
CA LEU A 52 -1.70 6.12 -8.63
C LEU A 52 -2.41 7.45 -8.37
N SER A 53 -1.65 8.49 -8.06
CA SER A 53 -2.21 9.82 -7.79
C SER A 53 -2.88 10.42 -9.03
N VAL A 54 -2.46 10.00 -10.22
CA VAL A 54 -3.02 10.47 -11.51
C VAL A 54 -4.12 9.52 -11.99
N GLU A 55 -3.84 8.21 -12.00
CA GLU A 55 -4.73 7.21 -12.60
C GLU A 55 -5.87 6.78 -11.67
N LYS A 56 -5.67 6.86 -10.36
CA LYS A 56 -6.67 6.48 -9.34
C LYS A 56 -7.25 5.09 -9.63
N GLU A 57 -8.56 4.97 -9.77
CA GLU A 57 -9.21 3.67 -10.00
C GLU A 57 -8.73 2.99 -11.28
N CYS A 58 -8.33 3.76 -12.27
CA CYS A 58 -7.86 3.21 -13.56
C CYS A 58 -6.49 2.55 -13.46
N ALA A 59 -5.76 2.74 -12.36
CA ALA A 59 -4.44 2.14 -12.18
C ALA A 59 -4.49 0.61 -12.22
N ILE A 60 -5.64 0.01 -11.92
CA ILE A 60 -5.79 -1.46 -11.94
C ILE A 60 -5.59 -2.08 -13.33
N ASP A 61 -5.55 -1.27 -14.38
CA ASP A 61 -5.19 -1.74 -15.71
C ASP A 61 -3.70 -2.06 -15.82
N LEU A 62 -2.90 -1.61 -14.85
CA LEU A 62 -1.46 -1.88 -14.79
C LEU A 62 -1.19 -3.07 -13.86
N PRO A 63 -0.18 -3.92 -14.17
CA PRO A 63 0.01 -5.18 -13.43
C PRO A 63 0.40 -5.01 -11.95
N GLN A 64 0.96 -3.86 -11.55
CA GLN A 64 1.37 -3.64 -10.17
C GLN A 64 0.22 -3.19 -9.27
N TYR A 65 -0.98 -3.01 -9.80
CA TYR A 65 -2.16 -2.64 -9.00
C TYR A 65 -3.26 -3.66 -9.21
N GLU A 66 -4.02 -3.96 -8.14
CA GLU A 66 -5.18 -4.83 -8.27
C GLU A 66 -6.31 -4.38 -7.36
N LYS A 67 -7.53 -4.58 -7.83
CA LYS A 67 -8.72 -4.46 -7.00
C LYS A 67 -8.88 -5.77 -6.25
N LEU A 68 -9.01 -5.71 -4.92
CA LEU A 68 -9.14 -6.94 -4.13
C LEU A 68 -10.51 -7.58 -4.34
N ALA A 69 -10.51 -8.89 -4.61
CA ALA A 69 -11.72 -9.65 -4.82
C ALA A 69 -12.59 -9.64 -3.56
N ASP A 70 -13.91 -9.50 -3.75
CA ASP A 70 -14.89 -9.48 -2.67
C ASP A 70 -14.74 -8.31 -1.69
N GLU A 71 -13.94 -7.30 -2.05
CA GLU A 71 -13.72 -6.11 -1.22
C GLU A 71 -14.07 -4.86 -2.02
N ASP A 72 -15.14 -4.18 -1.65
CA ASP A 72 -15.67 -3.05 -2.42
C ASP A 72 -14.73 -1.86 -2.52
N ARG A 73 -13.91 -1.64 -1.48
CA ARG A 73 -13.16 -0.40 -1.32
C ARG A 73 -11.67 -0.61 -1.19
N LEU A 74 -11.17 -1.82 -1.39
CA LEU A 74 -9.76 -2.13 -1.16
C LEU A 74 -9.04 -2.47 -2.45
N TYR A 75 -7.83 -1.93 -2.56
CA TYR A 75 -6.91 -2.15 -3.67
C TYR A 75 -5.55 -2.48 -3.10
N CYS A 76 -4.68 -3.04 -3.92
CA CYS A 76 -3.33 -3.42 -3.48
C CYS A 76 -2.28 -3.01 -4.50
N ILE A 77 -1.16 -2.46 -4.00
CA ILE A 77 0.05 -2.27 -4.79
C ILE A 77 0.89 -3.54 -4.61
N ARG A 78 1.29 -4.16 -5.72
CA ARG A 78 2.08 -5.39 -5.72
C ARG A 78 3.12 -5.35 -6.84
N HIS A 79 4.13 -6.22 -6.71
CA HIS A 79 5.15 -6.39 -7.75
C HIS A 79 5.13 -7.85 -8.18
N PRO A 80 4.50 -8.17 -9.33
CA PRO A 80 4.22 -9.56 -9.69
C PRO A 80 5.46 -10.40 -9.99
N GLU A 81 6.59 -9.78 -10.26
CA GLU A 81 7.83 -10.49 -10.61
C GLU A 81 8.56 -11.10 -9.41
N THR A 82 8.14 -10.81 -8.18
CA THR A 82 8.80 -11.34 -6.98
C THR A 82 7.87 -12.29 -6.22
N LYS A 83 8.43 -13.41 -5.72
CA LYS A 83 7.66 -14.43 -5.00
C LYS A 83 7.25 -13.98 -3.60
N LYS A 84 8.13 -13.25 -2.93
CA LYS A 84 7.84 -12.65 -1.63
C LYS A 84 7.75 -11.16 -1.84
N ASN A 85 6.58 -10.60 -1.64
CA ASN A 85 6.31 -9.22 -1.99
C ASN A 85 5.97 -8.39 -0.77
N VAL A 86 6.58 -7.22 -0.71
CA VAL A 86 6.09 -6.16 0.16
C VAL A 86 4.89 -5.55 -0.57
N ARG A 87 3.72 -5.60 0.07
CA ARG A 87 2.47 -5.12 -0.50
C ARG A 87 1.89 -4.01 0.34
N VAL A 88 1.15 -3.11 -0.31
CA VAL A 88 0.46 -2.01 0.36
C VAL A 88 -1.00 -2.03 -0.07
N ILE A 89 -1.90 -2.14 0.90
CA ILE A 89 -3.34 -2.06 0.63
C ILE A 89 -3.77 -0.61 0.82
N TYR A 90 -4.53 -0.10 -0.14
CA TYR A 90 -5.01 1.27 -0.13
C TYR A 90 -6.49 1.33 -0.49
N THR A 91 -7.10 2.47 -0.22
CA THR A 91 -8.45 2.81 -0.67
C THR A 91 -8.41 4.12 -1.44
N ILE A 92 -9.48 4.40 -2.17
CA ILE A 92 -9.67 5.67 -2.88
C ILE A 92 -10.94 6.30 -2.34
N ALA A 93 -10.83 7.49 -1.78
CA ALA A 93 -11.96 8.20 -1.19
C ALA A 93 -11.94 9.65 -1.67
N GLU A 94 -12.98 10.04 -2.40
CA GLU A 94 -13.15 11.41 -2.91
C GLU A 94 -11.91 11.89 -3.70
N GLY A 95 -11.35 10.99 -4.50
CA GLY A 95 -10.16 11.29 -5.30
C GLY A 95 -8.84 11.23 -4.55
N ALA A 96 -8.86 10.94 -3.25
CA ALA A 96 -7.66 10.79 -2.44
C ALA A 96 -7.28 9.32 -2.31
N ILE A 97 -5.99 9.06 -2.38
CA ILE A 97 -5.43 7.73 -2.14
C ILE A 97 -5.06 7.64 -0.65
N ILE A 98 -5.53 6.61 0.03
CA ILE A 98 -5.23 6.42 1.45
C ILE A 98 -4.58 5.05 1.63
N LEU A 99 -3.33 5.05 2.08
CA LEU A 99 -2.59 3.82 2.37
C LEU A 99 -3.01 3.31 3.74
N LEU A 100 -3.51 2.07 3.79
CA LEU A 100 -4.11 1.49 5.00
C LEU A 100 -3.20 0.53 5.74
N VAL A 101 -2.46 -0.32 5.03
CA VAL A 101 -1.56 -1.30 5.66
C VAL A 101 -0.46 -1.70 4.68
N ALA A 102 0.75 -1.90 5.21
CA ALA A 102 1.85 -2.48 4.44
C ALA A 102 2.26 -3.79 5.12
N PHE A 103 2.59 -4.80 4.32
CA PHE A 103 2.92 -6.11 4.85
C PHE A 103 3.77 -6.90 3.87
N LEU A 104 4.45 -7.94 4.38
CA LEU A 104 5.16 -8.90 3.54
C LEU A 104 4.26 -10.11 3.32
N GLU A 105 3.92 -10.38 2.07
CA GLU A 105 3.15 -11.56 1.73
C GLU A 105 4.07 -12.77 1.57
N LYS A 106 3.92 -13.75 2.45
CA LYS A 106 4.63 -15.02 2.40
C LYS A 106 3.68 -16.17 2.05
N ASN A 107 2.40 -16.02 2.42
CA ASN A 107 1.36 -17.03 2.16
C ASN A 107 -0.01 -16.35 2.16
N ASP A 108 -1.05 -17.14 1.84
CA ASP A 108 -2.42 -16.63 1.75
C ASP A 108 -2.95 -16.09 3.07
N GLY A 109 -2.49 -16.65 4.20
CA GLY A 109 -2.91 -16.18 5.51
C GLY A 109 -2.45 -14.76 5.80
N ASP A 110 -1.27 -14.39 5.34
CA ASP A 110 -0.75 -13.03 5.49
C ASP A 110 -1.66 -12.03 4.77
N TYR A 111 -2.08 -12.36 3.56
CA TYR A 111 -2.94 -11.51 2.75
C TYR A 111 -4.31 -11.32 3.42
N LYS A 112 -4.92 -12.42 3.86
CA LYS A 112 -6.22 -12.38 4.53
C LYS A 112 -6.17 -11.54 5.81
N ARG A 113 -5.10 -11.67 6.58
CA ARG A 113 -4.90 -10.87 7.80
C ARG A 113 -4.78 -9.40 7.47
N ALA A 114 -4.02 -9.07 6.44
CA ALA A 114 -3.83 -7.67 6.01
C ALA A 114 -5.15 -7.06 5.53
N ILE A 115 -5.98 -7.80 4.82
CA ILE A 115 -7.30 -7.33 4.39
C ILE A 115 -8.18 -7.02 5.59
N ARG A 116 -8.17 -7.88 6.61
CA ARG A 116 -8.92 -7.65 7.85
C ARG A 116 -8.46 -6.38 8.55
N ILE A 117 -7.14 -6.21 8.65
CA ILE A 117 -6.58 -4.99 9.26
C ILE A 117 -6.98 -3.76 8.46
N ALA A 118 -6.89 -3.82 7.14
CA ALA A 118 -7.26 -2.71 6.27
C ALA A 118 -8.73 -2.32 6.45
N ASN A 119 -9.64 -3.31 6.49
CA ASN A 119 -11.07 -3.05 6.71
C ASN A 119 -11.32 -2.40 8.06
N ASN A 120 -10.68 -2.88 9.12
CA ASN A 120 -10.83 -2.32 10.46
C ASN A 120 -10.35 -0.86 10.50
N ARG A 121 -9.24 -0.57 9.87
CA ARG A 121 -8.70 0.79 9.80
C ARG A 121 -9.59 1.71 8.98
N LEU A 122 -10.08 1.22 7.85
CA LEU A 122 -10.99 1.99 6.99
C LEU A 122 -12.29 2.33 7.74
N ASN A 123 -12.86 1.36 8.44
CA ASN A 123 -14.06 1.60 9.24
C ASN A 123 -13.81 2.65 10.33
N GLY A 124 -12.63 2.67 10.91
CA GLY A 124 -12.24 3.68 11.88
C GLY A 124 -12.17 5.09 11.30
N LEU A 125 -11.77 5.21 10.03
CA LEU A 125 -11.71 6.49 9.34
C LEU A 125 -13.09 7.03 8.98
N ASP A 126 -14.05 6.14 8.76
CA ASP A 126 -15.42 6.53 8.38
C ASP A 126 -16.24 7.10 9.56
N LYS A 127 -15.72 7.03 10.76
CA LYS A 127 -16.41 7.53 11.95
C LYS A 127 -16.09 8.98 12.28
#